data_1ca8ec7319e56e911fdc721a45623b28
#
_entry.id   1ca8ec7319e56e911fdc721a45623b28
#
_cell.length_a   1.000
_cell.length_b   1.000
_cell.length_c   1.000
_cell.angle_alpha   90.00
_cell.angle_beta   90.00
_cell.angle_gamma   90.00
#
_symmetry.space_group_name_H-M   'P 1'
#
loop_
_entity.id
_entity.type
_entity.pdbx_description
1 polymer ?
#
loop_
_entity_poly.entity_id
_entity_poly.type
_entity_poly.pdbx_seq_one_letter_code
_entity_poly.pdbx_strand_id
1 'polypeptide(L)'
;MKISNKLFNEQQLGQFSKNMEKIQKIQDKISSGKNIIFASDDPVGAVQLSGMKDNLSRVGRFIENSNIALDRLHLMDATMEAINTVFIRAKELAVQASNDIYGVMDREAIAIEFDEMKSELMTLANTQDSTGTFIYAGFKTKTSPFKMNANGAIEYDGDRGVLNLQVTESRLIETSLDGSTVFQDIVTSEGVSTDLFAALDNISRSIRTAAGGVEEARANGIAKISLTNADPGTYSFKITSGDKSSDFSLDITGDDLTDVASAINGANLDITAKLE
;
A
#
# COMPACT_ATOMS: atom_id res chain seq x y z
N MET A 1 -56.75 41.91 -64.10
CA MET A 1 -56.50 40.49 -64.04
C MET A 1 -55.01 40.08 -63.99
N LYS A 2 -54.07 40.83 -64.58
CA LYS A 2 -52.59 40.43 -64.54
C LYS A 2 -51.93 40.48 -63.14
N ILE A 3 -52.39 41.41 -62.26
CA ILE A 3 -51.79 41.55 -60.91
C ILE A 3 -52.21 40.38 -59.99
N SER A 4 -53.44 39.88 -60.14
CA SER A 4 -53.94 38.73 -59.34
C SER A 4 -53.22 37.43 -59.66
N ASN A 5 -52.87 37.18 -60.96
CA ASN A 5 -52.12 35.98 -61.32
C ASN A 5 -50.67 36.00 -60.86
N LYS A 6 -50.03 37.17 -60.82
CA LYS A 6 -48.65 37.32 -60.32
C LYS A 6 -48.61 37.03 -58.81
N LEU A 7 -49.54 37.62 -58.06
CA LEU A 7 -49.61 37.39 -56.59
C LEU A 7 -49.94 35.96 -56.28
N PHE A 8 -50.81 35.30 -57.05
CA PHE A 8 -51.09 33.86 -56.86
C PHE A 8 -49.89 33.02 -57.16
N ASN A 9 -49.13 33.26 -58.25
CA ASN A 9 -47.92 32.54 -58.55
C ASN A 9 -46.80 32.73 -57.48
N GLU A 10 -46.62 33.96 -56.97
CA GLU A 10 -45.68 34.26 -55.88
C GLU A 10 -46.08 33.53 -54.60
N GLN A 11 -47.36 33.47 -54.25
CA GLN A 11 -47.83 32.67 -53.10
C GLN A 11 -47.61 31.17 -53.27
N GLN A 12 -47.84 30.61 -54.49
CA GLN A 12 -47.63 29.23 -54.80
C GLN A 12 -46.12 28.86 -54.72
N LEU A 13 -45.23 29.69 -55.28
CA LEU A 13 -43.81 29.56 -55.17
C LEU A 13 -43.29 29.59 -53.71
N GLY A 14 -43.85 30.53 -52.93
CA GLY A 14 -43.58 30.65 -51.51
C GLY A 14 -43.99 29.40 -50.72
N GLN A 15 -45.18 28.83 -51.07
CA GLN A 15 -45.67 27.60 -50.45
C GLN A 15 -44.81 26.40 -50.86
N PHE A 16 -44.41 26.33 -52.13
CA PHE A 16 -43.56 25.27 -52.64
C PHE A 16 -42.16 25.31 -51.96
N SER A 17 -41.57 26.48 -51.83
CA SER A 17 -40.27 26.66 -51.12
C SER A 17 -40.36 26.23 -49.66
N LYS A 18 -41.43 26.59 -48.94
CA LYS A 18 -41.70 26.16 -47.57
C LYS A 18 -41.85 24.64 -47.44
N ASN A 19 -42.54 24.02 -48.42
CA ASN A 19 -42.68 22.56 -48.42
C ASN A 19 -41.36 21.83 -48.68
N MET A 20 -40.51 22.34 -49.59
CA MET A 20 -39.17 21.81 -49.84
C MET A 20 -38.31 21.95 -48.62
N GLU A 21 -38.31 23.06 -47.92
CA GLU A 21 -37.61 23.26 -46.64
C GLU A 21 -38.05 22.23 -45.58
N LYS A 22 -39.37 22.00 -45.45
CA LYS A 22 -39.89 20.96 -44.54
C LYS A 22 -39.45 19.56 -44.90
N ILE A 23 -39.47 19.23 -46.20
CA ILE A 23 -38.99 17.91 -46.67
C ILE A 23 -37.50 17.76 -46.32
N GLN A 24 -36.69 18.77 -46.57
CA GLN A 24 -35.25 18.73 -46.24
C GLN A 24 -35.03 18.54 -44.75
N LYS A 25 -35.71 19.28 -43.87
CA LYS A 25 -35.66 19.12 -42.43
C LYS A 25 -36.05 17.70 -41.96
N ILE A 26 -37.07 17.11 -42.60
CA ILE A 26 -37.51 15.75 -42.29
C ILE A 26 -36.43 14.73 -42.75
N GLN A 27 -35.85 14.92 -43.93
CA GLN A 27 -34.77 14.09 -44.42
C GLN A 27 -33.53 14.13 -43.48
N ASP A 28 -33.18 15.33 -43.02
CA ASP A 28 -32.07 15.51 -42.04
C ASP A 28 -32.39 14.79 -40.72
N LYS A 29 -33.62 14.87 -40.22
CA LYS A 29 -34.07 14.13 -39.04
C LYS A 29 -33.99 12.61 -39.22
N ILE A 30 -34.44 12.10 -40.35
CA ILE A 30 -34.38 10.68 -40.68
C ILE A 30 -32.92 10.21 -40.80
N SER A 31 -32.08 10.96 -41.52
CA SER A 31 -30.68 10.67 -41.73
C SER A 31 -29.87 10.70 -40.42
N SER A 32 -30.14 11.67 -39.56
CA SER A 32 -29.42 11.79 -38.25
C SER A 32 -29.98 10.91 -37.15
N GLY A 33 -31.20 10.34 -37.34
CA GLY A 33 -31.92 9.60 -36.30
C GLY A 33 -32.36 10.48 -35.11
N LYS A 34 -32.26 11.82 -35.22
CA LYS A 34 -32.52 12.77 -34.13
C LYS A 34 -33.75 13.60 -34.44
N ASN A 35 -34.66 13.76 -33.46
CA ASN A 35 -35.84 14.63 -33.64
C ASN A 35 -35.51 16.12 -33.52
N ILE A 36 -34.53 16.48 -32.67
CA ILE A 36 -34.03 17.84 -32.50
C ILE A 36 -32.57 17.86 -33.00
N ILE A 37 -32.33 18.57 -34.11
CA ILE A 37 -31.01 18.73 -34.69
C ILE A 37 -30.40 20.06 -34.26
N PHE A 38 -31.20 21.13 -34.36
CA PHE A 38 -30.81 22.49 -33.97
C PHE A 38 -31.65 22.97 -32.80
N ALA A 39 -31.04 23.74 -31.90
CA ALA A 39 -31.78 24.36 -30.78
C ALA A 39 -32.93 25.29 -31.23
N SER A 40 -32.87 25.81 -32.47
CA SER A 40 -33.92 26.63 -33.08
C SER A 40 -35.18 25.82 -33.47
N ASP A 41 -35.08 24.49 -33.62
CA ASP A 41 -36.23 23.67 -34.04
C ASP A 41 -37.22 23.46 -32.89
N ASP A 42 -36.71 23.28 -31.67
CA ASP A 42 -37.46 23.19 -30.43
C ASP A 42 -36.58 23.67 -29.26
N PRO A 43 -36.63 24.97 -28.91
CA PRO A 43 -35.77 25.50 -27.84
C PRO A 43 -36.02 24.86 -26.46
N VAL A 44 -37.26 24.52 -26.15
CA VAL A 44 -37.65 23.91 -24.87
C VAL A 44 -37.13 22.47 -24.79
N GLY A 45 -37.39 21.71 -25.86
CA GLY A 45 -36.87 20.33 -25.97
C GLY A 45 -35.35 20.29 -26.01
N ALA A 46 -34.69 21.25 -26.64
CA ALA A 46 -33.24 21.34 -26.66
C ALA A 46 -32.61 21.56 -25.26
N VAL A 47 -33.21 22.43 -24.44
CA VAL A 47 -32.80 22.66 -23.04
C VAL A 47 -33.00 21.40 -22.22
N GLN A 48 -34.17 20.75 -22.34
CA GLN A 48 -34.42 19.49 -21.63
C GLN A 48 -33.44 18.37 -22.05
N LEU A 49 -33.19 18.25 -23.36
CA LEU A 49 -32.23 17.27 -23.89
C LEU A 49 -30.80 17.52 -23.38
N SER A 50 -30.38 18.79 -23.29
CA SER A 50 -29.08 19.16 -22.73
C SER A 50 -28.99 18.74 -21.25
N GLY A 51 -30.00 19.06 -20.46
CA GLY A 51 -30.07 18.68 -19.05
C GLY A 51 -30.04 17.13 -18.85
N MET A 52 -30.75 16.39 -19.73
CA MET A 52 -30.74 14.94 -19.71
C MET A 52 -29.33 14.35 -20.08
N LYS A 53 -28.66 14.96 -21.08
CA LYS A 53 -27.30 14.57 -21.47
C LYS A 53 -26.29 14.82 -20.35
N ASP A 54 -26.41 15.96 -19.66
CA ASP A 54 -25.55 16.30 -18.52
C ASP A 54 -25.78 15.31 -17.38
N ASN A 55 -27.05 14.97 -17.11
CA ASN A 55 -27.36 13.92 -16.11
C ASN A 55 -26.81 12.55 -16.51
N LEU A 56 -26.96 12.14 -17.78
CA LEU A 56 -26.44 10.87 -18.28
C LEU A 56 -24.89 10.81 -18.16
N SER A 57 -24.21 11.90 -18.54
CA SER A 57 -22.75 12.02 -18.39
C SER A 57 -22.33 11.91 -16.93
N ARG A 58 -23.07 12.56 -16.01
CA ARG A 58 -22.79 12.50 -14.57
C ARG A 58 -23.00 11.10 -14.02
N VAL A 59 -24.10 10.44 -14.37
CA VAL A 59 -24.35 9.04 -13.97
C VAL A 59 -23.29 8.11 -14.56
N GLY A 60 -22.88 8.32 -15.81
CA GLY A 60 -21.77 7.59 -16.43
C GLY A 60 -20.48 7.66 -15.62
N ARG A 61 -20.10 8.88 -15.17
CA ARG A 61 -18.94 9.05 -14.28
C ARG A 61 -19.12 8.35 -12.94
N PHE A 62 -20.31 8.37 -12.35
CA PHE A 62 -20.55 7.65 -11.10
C PHE A 62 -20.41 6.13 -11.24
N ILE A 63 -20.87 5.58 -12.38
CA ILE A 63 -20.68 4.14 -12.68
C ILE A 63 -19.19 3.81 -12.83
N GLU A 64 -18.46 4.63 -13.57
CA GLU A 64 -17.00 4.45 -13.74
C GLU A 64 -16.25 4.55 -12.38
N ASN A 65 -16.55 5.57 -11.58
CA ASN A 65 -15.98 5.70 -10.24
C ASN A 65 -16.36 4.51 -9.35
N SER A 66 -17.58 3.99 -9.46
CA SER A 66 -18.00 2.81 -8.69
C SER A 66 -17.23 1.56 -9.07
N ASN A 67 -16.96 1.37 -10.37
CA ASN A 67 -16.14 0.25 -10.84
C ASN A 67 -14.70 0.37 -10.34
N ILE A 68 -14.09 1.57 -10.43
CA ILE A 68 -12.75 1.82 -9.91
C ILE A 68 -12.71 1.57 -8.39
N ALA A 69 -13.74 2.01 -7.65
CA ALA A 69 -13.83 1.78 -6.22
C ALA A 69 -13.92 0.28 -5.89
N LEU A 70 -14.74 -0.46 -6.63
CA LEU A 70 -14.87 -1.93 -6.47
C LEU A 70 -13.55 -2.64 -6.72
N ASP A 71 -12.87 -2.32 -7.81
CA ASP A 71 -11.58 -2.95 -8.16
C ASP A 71 -10.53 -2.71 -7.07
N ARG A 72 -10.46 -1.47 -6.53
CA ARG A 72 -9.55 -1.14 -5.43
C ARG A 72 -9.91 -1.86 -4.13
N LEU A 73 -11.19 -1.89 -3.77
CA LEU A 73 -11.64 -2.58 -2.56
C LEU A 73 -11.39 -4.09 -2.64
N HIS A 74 -11.60 -4.72 -3.80
CA HIS A 74 -11.26 -6.12 -4.02
C HIS A 74 -9.76 -6.38 -3.90
N LEU A 75 -8.92 -5.48 -4.44
CA LEU A 75 -7.48 -5.58 -4.30
C LEU A 75 -7.05 -5.46 -2.83
N MET A 76 -7.65 -4.53 -2.09
CA MET A 76 -7.39 -4.36 -0.66
C MET A 76 -7.82 -5.59 0.13
N ASP A 77 -8.98 -6.15 -0.14
CA ASP A 77 -9.50 -7.36 0.51
C ASP A 77 -8.57 -8.54 0.27
N ALA A 78 -8.19 -8.78 -1.00
CA ALA A 78 -7.23 -9.84 -1.36
C ALA A 78 -5.87 -9.65 -0.67
N THR A 79 -5.39 -8.41 -0.57
CA THR A 79 -4.13 -8.11 0.13
C THR A 79 -4.24 -8.38 1.63
N MET A 80 -5.35 -8.00 2.25
CA MET A 80 -5.60 -8.26 3.67
C MET A 80 -5.74 -9.76 3.97
N GLU A 81 -6.35 -10.53 3.08
CA GLU A 81 -6.42 -11.99 3.18
C GLU A 81 -5.02 -12.62 3.10
N ALA A 82 -4.18 -12.15 2.18
CA ALA A 82 -2.79 -12.60 2.07
C ALA A 82 -1.99 -12.26 3.35
N ILE A 83 -2.11 -11.03 3.88
CA ILE A 83 -1.50 -10.61 5.14
C ILE A 83 -1.95 -11.52 6.29
N ASN A 84 -3.24 -11.79 6.40
CA ASN A 84 -3.76 -12.70 7.42
C ASN A 84 -3.16 -14.11 7.32
N THR A 85 -2.98 -14.62 6.10
CA THR A 85 -2.33 -15.91 5.84
C THR A 85 -0.89 -15.93 6.32
N VAL A 86 -0.12 -14.86 6.05
CA VAL A 86 1.25 -14.70 6.58
C VAL A 86 1.26 -14.77 8.11
N PHE A 87 0.33 -14.10 8.78
CA PHE A 87 0.27 -14.12 10.26
C PHE A 87 -0.18 -15.46 10.83
N ILE A 88 -1.08 -16.17 10.18
CA ILE A 88 -1.42 -17.55 10.58
C ILE A 88 -0.18 -18.43 10.52
N ARG A 89 0.59 -18.35 9.43
CA ARG A 89 1.84 -19.09 9.27
C ARG A 89 2.89 -18.68 10.30
N ALA A 90 3.03 -17.38 10.54
CA ALA A 90 3.94 -16.87 11.58
C ALA A 90 3.60 -17.42 12.96
N LYS A 91 2.31 -17.49 13.31
CA LYS A 91 1.86 -18.09 14.57
C LYS A 91 2.19 -19.57 14.66
N GLU A 92 1.98 -20.34 13.60
CA GLU A 92 2.32 -21.77 13.55
C GLU A 92 3.80 -21.98 13.77
N LEU A 93 4.65 -21.21 13.08
CA LEU A 93 6.10 -21.28 13.22
C LEU A 93 6.60 -20.83 14.59
N ALA A 94 5.98 -19.82 15.18
CA ALA A 94 6.32 -19.37 16.52
C ALA A 94 6.04 -20.48 17.58
N VAL A 95 4.89 -21.19 17.44
CA VAL A 95 4.57 -22.34 18.28
C VAL A 95 5.56 -23.48 18.04
N GLN A 96 5.95 -23.74 16.80
CA GLN A 96 6.95 -24.73 16.45
C GLN A 96 8.30 -24.38 17.05
N ALA A 97 8.77 -23.14 16.93
CA ALA A 97 10.05 -22.68 17.47
C ALA A 97 10.14 -22.74 18.99
N SER A 98 9.00 -22.65 19.68
CA SER A 98 8.93 -22.75 21.15
C SER A 98 9.10 -24.17 21.68
N ASN A 99 9.16 -25.18 20.81
CA ASN A 99 9.34 -26.56 21.22
C ASN A 99 10.85 -26.90 21.36
N ASP A 100 11.24 -27.41 22.52
CA ASP A 100 12.63 -27.74 22.87
C ASP A 100 13.24 -28.88 22.07
N ILE A 101 12.43 -29.60 21.26
CA ILE A 101 12.92 -30.68 20.37
C ILE A 101 13.77 -30.12 19.22
N TYR A 102 13.50 -28.86 18.80
CA TYR A 102 14.21 -28.23 17.70
C TYR A 102 15.60 -27.75 18.11
N GLY A 103 16.61 -28.24 17.40
CA GLY A 103 18.00 -27.84 17.59
C GLY A 103 18.29 -26.44 17.03
N VAL A 104 19.52 -25.97 17.22
CA VAL A 104 20.00 -24.66 16.75
C VAL A 104 19.77 -24.47 15.25
N MET A 105 20.07 -25.47 14.43
CA MET A 105 19.95 -25.40 12.97
C MET A 105 18.50 -25.34 12.54
N ASP A 106 17.59 -26.05 13.22
CA ASP A 106 16.17 -26.04 12.92
C ASP A 106 15.54 -24.68 13.28
N ARG A 107 15.93 -24.12 14.41
CA ARG A 107 15.49 -22.78 14.86
C ARG A 107 16.00 -21.70 13.93
N GLU A 108 17.24 -21.79 13.43
CA GLU A 108 17.77 -20.87 12.42
C GLU A 108 16.95 -20.94 11.11
N ALA A 109 16.58 -22.15 10.66
CA ALA A 109 15.74 -22.32 9.48
C ALA A 109 14.36 -21.66 9.67
N ILE A 110 13.76 -21.77 10.87
CA ILE A 110 12.50 -21.10 11.20
C ILE A 110 12.70 -19.57 11.22
N ALA A 111 13.79 -19.07 11.77
CA ALA A 111 14.08 -17.63 11.79
C ALA A 111 14.24 -17.05 10.38
N ILE A 112 14.87 -17.78 9.46
CA ILE A 112 14.96 -17.41 8.04
C ILE A 112 13.54 -17.33 7.41
N GLU A 113 12.64 -18.26 7.74
CA GLU A 113 11.26 -18.21 7.25
C GLU A 113 10.51 -16.96 7.75
N PHE A 114 10.79 -16.48 8.97
CA PHE A 114 10.28 -15.20 9.47
C PHE A 114 10.82 -13.99 8.67
N ASP A 115 12.10 -14.02 8.27
CA ASP A 115 12.70 -12.96 7.46
C ASP A 115 12.07 -12.93 6.05
N GLU A 116 11.78 -14.09 5.47
CA GLU A 116 11.05 -14.19 4.19
C GLU A 116 9.60 -13.67 4.33
N MET A 117 8.90 -14.03 5.41
CA MET A 117 7.56 -13.48 5.68
C MET A 117 7.56 -11.97 5.85
N LYS A 118 8.59 -11.39 6.47
CA LYS A 118 8.77 -9.93 6.55
C LYS A 118 8.93 -9.31 5.16
N SER A 119 9.69 -9.95 4.28
CA SER A 119 9.88 -9.51 2.88
C SER A 119 8.59 -9.62 2.07
N GLU A 120 7.82 -10.70 2.26
CA GLU A 120 6.51 -10.88 1.65
C GLU A 120 5.52 -9.80 2.13
N LEU A 121 5.46 -9.55 3.45
CA LEU A 121 4.63 -8.51 4.03
C LEU A 121 4.99 -7.11 3.47
N MET A 122 6.28 -6.82 3.28
CA MET A 122 6.71 -5.58 2.64
C MET A 122 6.24 -5.49 1.18
N THR A 123 6.23 -6.59 0.45
CA THR A 123 5.72 -6.65 -0.92
C THR A 123 4.20 -6.40 -0.96
N LEU A 124 3.44 -7.02 -0.05
CA LEU A 124 2.01 -6.79 0.11
C LEU A 124 1.69 -5.34 0.52
N ALA A 125 2.48 -4.77 1.41
CA ALA A 125 2.34 -3.38 1.84
C ALA A 125 2.65 -2.36 0.72
N ASN A 126 3.40 -2.76 -0.31
CA ASN A 126 3.72 -1.99 -1.50
C ASN A 126 2.89 -2.41 -2.73
N THR A 127 1.70 -2.98 -2.51
CA THR A 127 0.81 -3.37 -3.61
C THR A 127 0.33 -2.15 -4.40
N GLN A 128 0.33 -2.30 -5.73
CA GLN A 128 -0.13 -1.29 -6.68
C GLN A 128 -1.43 -1.74 -7.37
N ASP A 129 -2.29 -0.79 -7.68
CA ASP A 129 -3.45 -1.02 -8.54
C ASP A 129 -3.04 -1.14 -10.02
N SER A 130 -4.00 -1.42 -10.90
CA SER A 130 -3.81 -1.55 -12.35
C SER A 130 -3.27 -0.27 -13.02
N THR A 131 -3.31 0.88 -12.34
CA THR A 131 -2.78 2.17 -12.81
C THR A 131 -1.36 2.45 -12.31
N GLY A 132 -0.76 1.53 -11.54
CA GLY A 132 0.55 1.69 -10.93
C GLY A 132 0.54 2.59 -9.68
N THR A 133 -0.62 2.75 -9.04
CA THR A 133 -0.81 3.58 -7.86
C THR A 133 -0.76 2.71 -6.61
N PHE A 134 0.06 3.07 -5.63
CA PHE A 134 0.14 2.35 -4.36
C PHE A 134 -1.13 2.57 -3.52
N ILE A 135 -1.72 1.46 -3.02
CA ILE A 135 -3.01 1.51 -2.31
C ILE A 135 -2.89 1.91 -0.85
N TYR A 136 -1.70 1.79 -0.25
CA TYR A 136 -1.41 2.11 1.16
C TYR A 136 -0.55 3.37 1.35
N ALA A 137 -0.32 4.15 0.29
CA ALA A 137 0.56 5.33 0.33
C ALA A 137 -0.15 6.64 0.73
N GLY A 138 -1.46 6.61 0.99
CA GLY A 138 -2.26 7.81 1.20
C GLY A 138 -2.36 8.65 -0.08
N PHE A 139 -2.08 9.94 -0.02
CA PHE A 139 -2.04 10.83 -1.20
C PHE A 139 -0.74 10.73 -2.01
N LYS A 140 0.34 10.16 -1.44
CA LYS A 140 1.62 9.95 -2.13
C LYS A 140 1.62 8.72 -3.04
N THR A 141 0.60 8.55 -3.82
CA THR A 141 0.28 7.33 -4.57
C THR A 141 1.34 6.82 -5.55
N LYS A 142 2.32 7.66 -5.92
CA LYS A 142 3.39 7.31 -6.88
C LYS A 142 4.70 6.91 -6.21
N THR A 143 4.79 7.01 -4.90
CA THR A 143 6.00 6.66 -4.14
C THR A 143 5.73 5.41 -3.33
N SER A 144 6.67 4.46 -3.33
CA SER A 144 6.59 3.26 -2.49
C SER A 144 6.42 3.65 -1.02
N PRO A 145 5.31 3.26 -0.38
CA PRO A 145 5.02 3.68 0.99
C PRO A 145 5.95 3.03 2.02
N PHE A 146 6.45 1.83 1.78
CA PHE A 146 7.32 1.13 2.71
C PHE A 146 8.68 0.88 2.11
N LYS A 147 9.73 1.28 2.83
CA LYS A 147 11.13 1.15 2.41
C LYS A 147 11.97 0.60 3.54
N MET A 148 12.93 -0.27 3.20
CA MET A 148 13.91 -0.73 4.15
C MET A 148 15.01 0.32 4.26
N ASN A 149 15.32 0.75 5.49
CA ASN A 149 16.44 1.63 5.77
C ASN A 149 17.77 0.85 5.86
N ALA A 150 18.88 1.58 6.01
CA ALA A 150 20.22 0.98 6.12
C ALA A 150 20.37 0.02 7.31
N ASN A 151 19.53 0.12 8.34
CA ASN A 151 19.52 -0.71 9.52
C ASN A 151 18.62 -1.96 9.39
N GLY A 152 17.98 -2.17 8.24
CA GLY A 152 17.05 -3.27 8.00
C GLY A 152 15.65 -3.07 8.60
N ALA A 153 15.38 -1.91 9.21
CA ALA A 153 14.04 -1.56 9.66
C ALA A 153 13.19 -1.02 8.48
N ILE A 154 11.89 -1.28 8.51
CA ILE A 154 10.97 -0.81 7.49
C ILE A 154 10.34 0.49 7.95
N GLU A 155 10.48 1.53 7.13
CA GLU A 155 9.97 2.87 7.38
C GLU A 155 8.80 3.17 6.44
N TYR A 156 7.80 3.87 6.96
CA TYR A 156 6.67 4.37 6.19
C TYR A 156 6.96 5.78 5.65
N ASP A 157 7.00 5.93 4.32
CA ASP A 157 7.20 7.20 3.60
C ASP A 157 5.89 7.68 2.93
N GLY A 158 4.77 7.12 3.31
CA GLY A 158 3.45 7.56 2.86
C GLY A 158 2.95 8.80 3.59
N ASP A 159 1.66 9.08 3.43
CA ASP A 159 0.93 10.03 4.27
C ASP A 159 -0.37 9.39 4.79
N ARG A 160 -1.05 10.06 5.72
CA ARG A 160 -2.30 9.57 6.34
C ARG A 160 -3.56 10.00 5.56
N GLY A 161 -3.40 10.35 4.29
CA GLY A 161 -4.51 10.73 3.43
C GLY A 161 -5.35 9.53 3.01
N VAL A 162 -6.68 9.73 2.93
CA VAL A 162 -7.61 8.74 2.41
C VAL A 162 -8.21 9.23 1.11
N LEU A 163 -8.05 8.45 0.04
CA LEU A 163 -8.62 8.74 -1.26
C LEU A 163 -10.11 8.38 -1.28
N ASN A 164 -10.93 9.37 -1.64
CA ASN A 164 -12.37 9.22 -1.72
C ASN A 164 -12.82 9.33 -3.18
N LEU A 165 -13.66 8.40 -3.64
CA LEU A 165 -14.33 8.45 -4.93
C LEU A 165 -15.81 8.74 -4.76
N GLN A 166 -16.30 9.72 -5.52
CA GLN A 166 -17.72 10.05 -5.55
C GLN A 166 -18.47 9.08 -6.45
N VAL A 167 -19.36 8.29 -5.86
CA VAL A 167 -20.17 7.25 -6.54
C VAL A 167 -21.64 7.63 -6.71
N THR A 168 -22.10 8.67 -6.01
CA THR A 168 -23.40 9.32 -6.21
C THR A 168 -23.29 10.81 -5.90
N GLU A 169 -24.34 11.58 -6.07
CA GLU A 169 -24.35 13.03 -5.74
C GLU A 169 -24.01 13.30 -4.27
N SER A 170 -24.36 12.39 -3.37
CA SER A 170 -24.21 12.57 -1.92
C SER A 170 -23.31 11.54 -1.24
N ARG A 171 -22.74 10.58 -1.98
CA ARG A 171 -21.97 9.49 -1.39
C ARG A 171 -20.55 9.43 -1.92
N LEU A 172 -19.61 9.50 -1.00
CA LEU A 172 -18.20 9.23 -1.20
C LEU A 172 -17.89 7.84 -0.64
N ILE A 173 -17.00 7.10 -1.30
CA ILE A 173 -16.46 5.83 -0.84
C ILE A 173 -14.95 5.99 -0.68
N GLU A 174 -14.43 5.57 0.46
CA GLU A 174 -13.01 5.49 0.71
C GLU A 174 -12.41 4.35 -0.12
N THR A 175 -11.35 4.64 -0.88
CA THR A 175 -10.73 3.71 -1.82
C THR A 175 -9.24 3.53 -1.56
N SER A 176 -8.74 4.02 -0.45
CA SER A 176 -7.39 3.76 0.06
C SER A 176 -7.43 3.65 1.57
N LEU A 177 -6.46 2.95 2.14
CA LEU A 177 -6.20 2.91 3.58
C LEU A 177 -4.85 3.56 3.86
N ASP A 178 -4.73 4.17 5.02
CA ASP A 178 -3.44 4.64 5.53
C ASP A 178 -2.58 3.44 5.92
N GLY A 179 -1.44 3.29 5.26
CA GLY A 179 -0.51 2.20 5.52
C GLY A 179 0.05 2.21 6.94
N SER A 180 0.23 3.39 7.55
CA SER A 180 0.67 3.50 8.94
C SER A 180 -0.34 2.85 9.90
N THR A 181 -1.62 3.11 9.73
CA THR A 181 -2.67 2.52 10.56
C THR A 181 -2.78 1.01 10.37
N VAL A 182 -2.55 0.52 9.14
CA VAL A 182 -2.69 -0.92 8.82
C VAL A 182 -1.48 -1.73 9.30
N PHE A 183 -0.26 -1.18 9.19
CA PHE A 183 0.97 -1.95 9.39
C PHE A 183 1.79 -1.53 10.61
N GLN A 184 1.66 -0.29 11.10
CA GLN A 184 2.51 0.25 12.16
C GLN A 184 1.78 0.59 13.45
N ASP A 185 0.53 1.02 13.40
CA ASP A 185 -0.24 1.47 14.58
C ASP A 185 -1.18 0.35 15.09
N ILE A 186 -0.68 -0.89 15.20
CA ILE A 186 -1.50 -2.02 15.67
C ILE A 186 -1.45 -2.08 17.18
N VAL A 187 -2.63 -1.98 17.80
CA VAL A 187 -2.76 -2.05 19.25
C VAL A 187 -2.85 -3.51 19.68
N THR A 188 -1.87 -3.96 20.48
CA THR A 188 -1.87 -5.28 21.08
C THR A 188 -2.96 -5.40 22.18
N SER A 189 -3.26 -6.62 22.62
CA SER A 189 -4.18 -6.87 23.74
C SER A 189 -3.79 -6.16 25.04
N GLU A 190 -2.54 -5.75 25.17
CA GLU A 190 -1.99 -5.03 26.32
C GLU A 190 -2.05 -3.50 26.14
N GLY A 191 -2.61 -3.01 25.02
CA GLY A 191 -2.73 -1.59 24.73
C GLY A 191 -1.44 -0.93 24.20
N VAL A 192 -0.43 -1.71 23.86
CA VAL A 192 0.83 -1.23 23.29
C VAL A 192 0.69 -1.17 21.76
N SER A 193 1.01 -0.03 21.16
CA SER A 193 1.12 0.08 19.69
C SER A 193 2.38 -0.65 19.22
N THR A 194 2.26 -1.49 18.20
CA THR A 194 3.36 -2.24 17.61
C THR A 194 3.32 -2.17 16.10
N ASP A 195 4.48 -2.28 15.49
CA ASP A 195 4.69 -2.39 14.05
C ASP A 195 4.75 -3.87 13.67
N LEU A 196 4.00 -4.29 12.65
CA LEU A 196 3.95 -5.68 12.17
C LEU A 196 5.33 -6.18 11.70
N PHE A 197 6.08 -5.33 11.03
CA PHE A 197 7.42 -5.68 10.55
C PHE A 197 8.39 -5.87 11.72
N ALA A 198 8.34 -4.95 12.68
CA ALA A 198 9.12 -5.05 13.90
C ALA A 198 8.74 -6.28 14.74
N ALA A 199 7.46 -6.66 14.75
CA ALA A 199 7.00 -7.86 15.45
C ALA A 199 7.63 -9.13 14.84
N LEU A 200 7.60 -9.28 13.50
CA LEU A 200 8.23 -10.43 12.83
C LEU A 200 9.74 -10.43 13.04
N ASP A 201 10.39 -9.28 12.97
CA ASP A 201 11.82 -9.12 13.19
C ASP A 201 12.22 -9.51 14.63
N ASN A 202 11.44 -9.08 15.62
CA ASN A 202 11.67 -9.43 17.02
C ASN A 202 11.48 -10.93 17.28
N ILE A 203 10.49 -11.57 16.65
CA ILE A 203 10.30 -13.02 16.75
C ILE A 203 11.48 -13.75 16.12
N SER A 204 11.89 -13.40 14.89
CA SER A 204 13.05 -13.98 14.21
C SER A 204 14.30 -13.86 15.08
N ARG A 205 14.56 -12.69 15.64
CA ARG A 205 15.68 -12.42 16.52
C ARG A 205 15.62 -13.23 17.82
N SER A 206 14.45 -13.31 18.44
CA SER A 206 14.25 -14.09 19.67
C SER A 206 14.50 -15.58 19.45
N ILE A 207 14.08 -16.12 18.28
CA ILE A 207 14.32 -17.52 17.92
C ILE A 207 15.83 -17.78 17.75
N ARG A 208 16.58 -16.87 17.11
CA ARG A 208 18.04 -16.97 16.98
C ARG A 208 18.75 -16.90 18.33
N THR A 209 18.34 -15.98 19.19
CA THR A 209 18.90 -15.83 20.54
C THR A 209 18.66 -17.09 21.37
N ALA A 210 17.43 -17.64 21.35
CA ALA A 210 17.10 -18.89 22.03
C ALA A 210 17.84 -20.10 21.48
N ALA A 211 18.33 -20.06 20.24
CA ALA A 211 19.15 -21.07 19.61
C ALA A 211 20.64 -20.98 20.03
N GLY A 212 21.04 -20.02 20.86
CA GLY A 212 22.44 -19.74 21.19
C GLY A 212 23.20 -19.05 20.06
N GLY A 213 22.48 -18.52 19.09
CA GLY A 213 23.05 -17.71 18.01
C GLY A 213 23.45 -16.33 18.51
N VAL A 214 24.58 -15.82 18.02
CA VAL A 214 25.05 -14.48 18.32
C VAL A 214 24.16 -13.50 17.55
N GLU A 215 23.44 -12.62 18.26
CA GLU A 215 22.68 -11.54 17.64
C GLU A 215 23.65 -10.60 16.90
N GLU A 216 23.50 -10.44 15.56
CA GLU A 216 24.14 -9.32 14.86
C GLU A 216 23.51 -8.03 15.34
N ALA A 217 24.09 -7.40 16.34
CA ALA A 217 23.69 -6.06 16.76
C ALA A 217 24.05 -5.05 15.66
N ARG A 218 23.08 -4.75 14.79
CA ARG A 218 23.20 -3.67 13.81
C ARG A 218 22.85 -2.35 14.51
N ALA A 219 23.82 -1.77 15.19
CA ALA A 219 23.63 -0.52 15.90
C ALA A 219 24.24 0.66 15.14
N ASN A 220 23.44 1.67 14.86
CA ASN A 220 23.93 3.01 14.60
C ASN A 220 24.17 3.70 15.96
N GLY A 221 25.40 3.65 16.43
CA GLY A 221 25.85 4.39 17.62
C GLY A 221 26.20 3.52 18.81
N ILE A 222 25.33 3.32 19.77
CA ILE A 222 25.62 2.59 21.01
C ILE A 222 24.91 1.24 20.99
N ALA A 223 25.67 0.15 20.95
CA ALA A 223 25.14 -1.20 21.17
C ALA A 223 25.31 -1.56 22.66
N LYS A 224 24.22 -2.02 23.30
CA LYS A 224 24.25 -2.56 24.66
C LYS A 224 24.10 -4.08 24.57
N ILE A 225 25.14 -4.81 24.93
CA ILE A 225 25.10 -6.27 25.07
C ILE A 225 24.76 -6.58 26.53
N SER A 226 23.58 -7.17 26.79
CA SER A 226 23.17 -7.61 28.10
C SER A 226 23.27 -9.13 28.17
N LEU A 227 24.17 -9.63 29.03
CA LEU A 227 24.27 -11.06 29.37
C LEU A 227 23.51 -11.28 30.67
N THR A 228 22.18 -11.50 30.58
CA THR A 228 21.34 -11.81 31.73
C THR A 228 21.11 -13.33 31.78
N ASN A 229 21.50 -13.98 32.86
CA ASN A 229 21.33 -15.43 33.09
C ASN A 229 21.97 -16.31 32.00
N ALA A 230 23.18 -15.95 31.53
CA ALA A 230 23.93 -16.82 30.66
C ALA A 230 24.42 -18.04 31.45
N ASP A 231 24.20 -19.25 30.91
CA ASP A 231 24.77 -20.46 31.47
C ASP A 231 26.31 -20.41 31.37
N PRO A 232 27.05 -21.01 32.31
CA PRO A 232 28.51 -21.11 32.20
C PRO A 232 28.93 -21.80 30.90
N GLY A 233 29.75 -21.16 30.11
CA GLY A 233 30.24 -21.71 28.84
C GLY A 233 31.03 -20.71 28.01
N THR A 234 31.60 -21.21 26.91
CA THR A 234 32.35 -20.38 25.97
C THR A 234 31.41 -19.85 24.87
N TYR A 235 31.25 -18.54 24.77
CA TYR A 235 30.46 -17.86 23.76
C TYR A 235 31.38 -17.22 22.73
N SER A 236 31.10 -17.44 21.45
CA SER A 236 31.83 -16.82 20.36
C SER A 236 30.93 -15.81 19.66
N PHE A 237 31.43 -14.59 19.46
CA PHE A 237 30.70 -13.53 18.75
C PHE A 237 31.66 -12.73 17.85
N LYS A 238 31.11 -12.15 16.81
CA LYS A 238 31.85 -11.33 15.86
C LYS A 238 31.38 -9.88 15.94
N ILE A 239 32.31 -8.97 16.08
CA ILE A 239 32.03 -7.54 16.00
C ILE A 239 32.53 -7.01 14.67
N THR A 240 31.65 -6.33 13.91
CA THR A 240 31.99 -5.67 12.65
C THR A 240 31.71 -4.18 12.78
N SER A 241 32.70 -3.35 12.44
CA SER A 241 32.57 -1.89 12.40
C SER A 241 33.11 -1.40 11.06
N GLY A 242 32.21 -0.99 10.16
CA GLY A 242 32.54 -0.68 8.76
C GLY A 242 33.18 -1.90 8.05
N ASP A 243 34.39 -1.72 7.51
CA ASP A 243 35.13 -2.77 6.80
C ASP A 243 36.01 -3.64 7.73
N LYS A 244 36.01 -3.35 9.02
CA LYS A 244 36.79 -4.07 10.02
C LYS A 244 35.92 -5.07 10.76
N SER A 245 36.42 -6.29 10.99
CA SER A 245 35.76 -7.29 11.81
C SER A 245 36.76 -8.06 12.64
N SER A 246 36.34 -8.43 13.86
CA SER A 246 37.10 -9.29 14.75
C SER A 246 36.20 -10.31 15.44
N ASP A 247 36.70 -11.56 15.57
CA ASP A 247 36.00 -12.62 16.27
C ASP A 247 36.48 -12.63 17.75
N PHE A 248 35.51 -12.70 18.65
CA PHE A 248 35.76 -12.74 20.09
C PHE A 248 35.24 -14.06 20.65
N SER A 249 35.96 -14.62 21.59
CA SER A 249 35.54 -15.78 22.37
C SER A 249 35.50 -15.37 23.84
N LEU A 250 34.32 -15.50 24.45
CA LEU A 250 34.10 -15.20 25.86
C LEU A 250 33.82 -16.46 26.60
N ASP A 251 34.61 -16.75 27.63
CA ASP A 251 34.36 -17.83 28.54
C ASP A 251 33.72 -17.32 29.82
N ILE A 252 32.42 -17.56 29.96
CA ILE A 252 31.66 -17.18 31.15
C ILE A 252 31.78 -18.28 32.19
N THR A 253 32.92 -18.29 32.87
CA THR A 253 33.13 -19.15 34.03
C THR A 253 33.15 -18.40 35.37
N GLY A 254 33.00 -17.07 35.31
CA GLY A 254 33.01 -16.16 36.46
C GLY A 254 32.40 -14.80 36.16
N ASP A 255 32.26 -13.96 37.16
CA ASP A 255 31.50 -12.69 37.12
C ASP A 255 32.22 -11.50 36.44
N ASP A 256 33.35 -11.69 35.76
CA ASP A 256 34.17 -10.56 35.29
C ASP A 256 34.12 -10.40 33.76
N LEU A 257 33.35 -9.43 33.32
CA LEU A 257 33.27 -8.98 31.92
C LEU A 257 34.37 -7.97 31.52
N THR A 258 35.31 -7.67 32.43
CA THR A 258 36.37 -6.67 32.22
C THR A 258 37.33 -7.11 31.13
N ASP A 259 37.62 -8.42 31.06
CA ASP A 259 38.50 -8.97 30.04
C ASP A 259 37.91 -8.85 28.62
N VAL A 260 36.61 -9.00 28.50
CA VAL A 260 35.89 -8.84 27.22
C VAL A 260 35.94 -7.41 26.75
N ALA A 261 35.64 -6.48 27.63
CA ALA A 261 35.72 -5.04 27.29
C ALA A 261 37.14 -4.65 26.87
N SER A 262 38.16 -5.22 27.57
CA SER A 262 39.56 -5.00 27.24
C SER A 262 39.95 -5.61 25.89
N ALA A 263 39.47 -6.82 25.57
CA ALA A 263 39.69 -7.48 24.28
C ALA A 263 39.05 -6.69 23.13
N ILE A 264 37.83 -6.22 23.31
CA ILE A 264 37.11 -5.37 22.30
C ILE A 264 37.87 -4.07 22.07
N ASN A 265 38.30 -3.40 23.14
CA ASN A 265 39.06 -2.15 23.05
C ASN A 265 40.43 -2.33 22.39
N GLY A 266 41.04 -3.53 22.55
CA GLY A 266 42.32 -3.89 21.94
C GLY A 266 42.21 -4.28 20.45
N ALA A 267 41.04 -4.57 19.93
CA ALA A 267 40.84 -5.08 18.58
C ALA A 267 40.89 -4.03 17.46
N ASN A 268 41.08 -2.75 17.79
CA ASN A 268 41.20 -1.63 16.83
C ASN A 268 40.02 -1.50 15.81
N LEU A 269 38.81 -1.70 16.32
CA LEU A 269 37.57 -1.68 15.55
C LEU A 269 36.90 -0.30 15.49
N ASP A 270 37.58 0.76 15.94
CA ASP A 270 37.01 2.13 16.06
C ASP A 270 35.74 2.21 16.95
N ILE A 271 35.64 1.30 17.91
CA ILE A 271 34.60 1.24 18.94
C ILE A 271 35.23 1.19 20.33
N THR A 272 34.46 1.60 21.34
CA THR A 272 34.89 1.55 22.74
C THR A 272 33.86 0.78 23.56
N ALA A 273 34.28 -0.31 24.20
CA ALA A 273 33.47 -1.07 25.14
C ALA A 273 33.63 -0.50 26.55
N LYS A 274 32.48 -0.34 27.26
CA LYS A 274 32.42 0.02 28.67
C LYS A 274 31.48 -0.91 29.40
N LEU A 275 31.81 -1.23 30.65
CA LEU A 275 30.93 -1.93 31.56
C LEU A 275 30.02 -0.90 32.24
N GLU A 276 28.73 -1.17 32.31
CA GLU A 276 27.74 -0.42 33.08
C GLU A 276 27.22 -1.20 34.27
#